data_bc4800eabca3bdae4015f0ef70c996f3
#
_entry.id   bc4800eabca3bdae4015f0ef70c996f3
#
_cell.length_a   1.000
_cell.length_b   1.000
_cell.length_c   1.000
_cell.angle_alpha   90.00
_cell.angle_beta   90.00
_cell.angle_gamma   90.00
#
_symmetry.space_group_name_H-M   'P 1'
#
loop_
_entity.id
_entity.type
_entity.pdbx_description
1 polymer ?
#
loop_
_entity_poly.entity_id
_entity_poly.type
_entity_poly.pdbx_seq_one_letter_code
_entity_poly.pdbx_strand_id
1 'polypeptide(L)'
;QQQLDRLDGPDGKVMHAALKIGHSIFMLGEETPQQGAQSPVTLNGTPVSLYLYVEDADAVFNQAVNAGAKVEMPVADMFWGDRVGQVSDPFGHRWWIATHKRDLTPEQIKRGAQQAFAEMTRK
;
A
#
# COMPACT_ATOMS: atom_id res chain seq x y z
N GLN A 1 2.97 -0.27 -13.50
CA GLN A 1 3.72 0.84 -12.88
C GLN A 1 4.61 1.49 -13.93
N GLN A 2 4.47 2.80 -14.12
CA GLN A 2 5.17 3.53 -15.16
C GLN A 2 5.77 4.82 -14.58
N GLN A 3 7.08 5.01 -14.81
CA GLN A 3 7.72 6.27 -14.45
C GLN A 3 7.38 7.31 -15.52
N LEU A 4 6.79 8.43 -15.10
CA LEU A 4 6.40 9.51 -16.02
C LEU A 4 7.50 10.56 -16.14
N ASP A 5 8.17 10.85 -15.03
CA ASP A 5 9.13 11.93 -15.00
C ASP A 5 10.06 11.75 -13.78
N ARG A 6 11.25 12.31 -13.85
CA ARG A 6 12.25 12.24 -12.79
C ARG A 6 13.18 13.44 -12.86
N LEU A 7 13.45 14.05 -11.71
CA LEU A 7 14.39 15.15 -11.55
C LEU A 7 15.38 14.81 -10.45
N ASP A 8 16.65 14.68 -10.79
CA ASP A 8 17.70 14.42 -9.82
C ASP A 8 18.30 15.74 -9.32
N GLY A 9 18.66 15.77 -8.05
CA GLY A 9 19.38 16.88 -7.45
C GLY A 9 20.87 16.82 -7.74
N PRO A 10 21.62 17.89 -7.33
CA PRO A 10 23.07 17.96 -7.56
C PRO A 10 23.85 16.82 -6.89
N ASP A 11 23.29 16.23 -5.84
CA ASP A 11 23.90 15.13 -5.08
C ASP A 11 23.55 13.76 -5.65
N GLY A 12 22.83 13.70 -6.79
CA GLY A 12 22.38 12.46 -7.41
C GLY A 12 21.14 11.84 -6.80
N LYS A 13 20.59 12.44 -5.75
CA LYS A 13 19.35 11.97 -5.15
C LYS A 13 18.14 12.42 -5.94
N VAL A 14 17.05 11.65 -5.87
CA VAL A 14 15.82 11.98 -6.57
C VAL A 14 15.13 13.14 -5.84
N MET A 15 15.13 14.33 -6.45
CA MET A 15 14.37 15.47 -5.92
C MET A 15 12.87 15.28 -6.14
N HIS A 16 12.51 14.74 -7.30
CA HIS A 16 11.12 14.52 -7.67
C HIS A 16 11.02 13.42 -8.70
N ALA A 17 10.02 12.57 -8.53
CA ALA A 17 9.63 11.60 -9.55
C ALA A 17 8.12 11.45 -9.54
N ALA A 18 7.55 11.21 -10.70
CA ALA A 18 6.14 10.90 -10.84
C ALA A 18 5.99 9.50 -11.39
N LEU A 19 5.14 8.71 -10.77
CA LEU A 19 4.86 7.33 -11.16
C LEU A 19 3.37 7.20 -11.43
N LYS A 20 3.03 6.36 -12.38
CA LYS A 20 1.63 6.04 -12.68
C LYS A 20 1.36 4.59 -12.31
N ILE A 21 0.32 4.37 -11.51
CA ILE A 21 -0.16 3.04 -11.17
C ILE A 21 -1.64 3.00 -11.56
N GLY A 22 -1.99 2.20 -12.58
CA GLY A 22 -3.32 2.25 -13.15
C GLY A 22 -3.60 3.63 -13.72
N HIS A 23 -4.61 4.31 -13.18
CA HIS A 23 -4.97 5.69 -13.55
C HIS A 23 -4.51 6.72 -12.53
N SER A 24 -3.83 6.29 -11.47
CA SER A 24 -3.39 7.19 -10.39
C SER A 24 -1.94 7.60 -10.58
N ILE A 25 -1.65 8.85 -10.26
CA ILE A 25 -0.31 9.40 -10.32
C ILE A 25 0.18 9.65 -8.90
N PHE A 26 1.38 9.14 -8.60
CA PHE A 26 2.09 9.38 -7.34
C PHE A 26 3.31 10.22 -7.59
N MET A 27 3.56 11.13 -6.68
CA MET A 27 4.79 11.92 -6.67
C MET A 27 5.61 11.54 -5.47
N LEU A 28 6.92 11.45 -5.63
CA LEU A 28 7.82 11.10 -4.55
C LEU A 28 9.16 11.81 -4.72
N GLY A 29 9.94 11.82 -3.67
CA GLY A 29 11.28 12.39 -3.68
C GLY A 29 12.04 11.89 -2.46
N GLU A 30 13.33 12.20 -2.44
CA GLU A 30 14.16 11.96 -1.27
C GLU A 30 13.69 12.81 -0.10
N GLU A 31 13.96 12.34 1.10
CA GLU A 31 13.63 13.12 2.27
C GLU A 31 14.45 14.41 2.35
N THR A 32 13.80 15.46 2.84
CA THR A 32 14.44 16.76 3.07
C THR A 32 14.11 17.20 4.49
N PRO A 33 14.86 16.70 5.50
CA PRO A 33 14.51 16.94 6.91
C PRO A 33 14.39 18.42 7.28
N GLN A 34 15.19 19.28 6.64
CA GLN A 34 15.14 20.72 6.90
C GLN A 34 13.80 21.35 6.46
N GLN A 35 13.09 20.71 5.55
CA GLN A 35 11.78 21.15 5.06
C GLN A 35 10.64 20.35 5.69
N GLY A 36 10.92 19.51 6.67
CA GLY A 36 9.93 18.72 7.37
C GLY A 36 9.55 17.41 6.67
N ALA A 37 10.22 17.05 5.58
CA ALA A 37 9.96 15.81 4.85
C ALA A 37 10.95 14.74 5.31
N GLN A 38 10.46 13.75 6.03
CA GLN A 38 11.27 12.66 6.58
C GLN A 38 10.71 11.31 6.14
N SER A 39 11.61 10.36 5.89
CA SER A 39 11.23 9.01 5.47
C SER A 39 10.76 8.18 6.67
N PRO A 40 9.97 7.11 6.41
CA PRO A 40 9.60 6.18 7.49
C PRO A 40 10.81 5.55 8.18
N VAL A 41 11.90 5.32 7.45
CA VAL A 41 13.13 4.76 8.03
C VAL A 41 13.72 5.74 9.06
N THR A 42 13.81 7.03 8.70
CA THR A 42 14.32 8.07 9.59
C THR A 42 13.41 8.23 10.83
N LEU A 43 12.09 8.16 10.63
CA LEU A 43 11.11 8.29 11.72
C LEU A 43 10.94 7.00 12.52
N ASN A 44 11.49 5.88 12.04
CA ASN A 44 11.33 4.56 12.63
C ASN A 44 9.85 4.12 12.67
N GLY A 45 9.13 4.39 11.60
CA GLY A 45 7.73 3.99 11.46
C GLY A 45 6.93 4.95 10.60
N THR A 46 5.69 4.60 10.37
CA THR A 46 4.74 5.45 9.64
C THR A 46 3.34 5.26 10.20
N PRO A 47 2.57 6.35 10.41
CA PRO A 47 1.16 6.24 10.81
C PRO A 47 0.22 6.09 9.61
N VAL A 48 0.75 6.16 8.38
CA VAL A 48 -0.05 6.20 7.16
C VAL A 48 0.14 4.92 6.37
N SER A 49 -0.94 4.38 5.82
CA SER A 49 -0.92 3.31 4.83
C SER A 49 -1.57 3.80 3.55
N LEU A 50 -1.08 3.32 2.42
CA LEU A 50 -1.67 3.59 1.12
C LEU A 50 -2.53 2.40 0.72
N TYR A 51 -3.77 2.65 0.33
CA TYR A 51 -4.71 1.60 -0.09
C TYR A 51 -4.91 1.72 -1.59
N LEU A 52 -4.42 0.73 -2.32
CA LEU A 52 -4.38 0.76 -3.79
C LEU A 52 -5.33 -0.28 -4.35
N TYR A 53 -6.30 0.16 -5.17
CA TYR A 53 -7.17 -0.74 -5.92
C TYR A 53 -6.55 -1.07 -7.27
N VAL A 54 -6.47 -2.37 -7.58
CA VAL A 54 -5.95 -2.90 -8.84
C VAL A 54 -6.89 -3.97 -9.36
N GLU A 55 -6.76 -4.34 -10.64
CA GLU A 55 -7.61 -5.37 -11.23
C GLU A 55 -7.32 -6.75 -10.68
N ASP A 56 -6.05 -7.07 -10.42
CA ASP A 56 -5.62 -8.37 -9.92
C ASP A 56 -4.66 -8.17 -8.75
N ALA A 57 -5.22 -8.22 -7.54
CA ALA A 57 -4.45 -8.00 -6.32
C ALA A 57 -3.34 -9.05 -6.15
N ASP A 58 -3.61 -10.31 -6.47
CA ASP A 58 -2.60 -11.38 -6.34
C ASP A 58 -1.40 -11.11 -7.24
N ALA A 59 -1.63 -10.72 -8.48
CA ALA A 59 -0.55 -10.47 -9.44
C ALA A 59 0.30 -9.26 -9.01
N VAL A 60 -0.34 -8.17 -8.61
CA VAL A 60 0.38 -6.95 -8.18
C VAL A 60 1.10 -7.18 -6.86
N PHE A 61 0.48 -7.91 -5.94
CA PHE A 61 1.10 -8.29 -4.67
C PHE A 61 2.38 -9.10 -4.92
N ASN A 62 2.31 -10.13 -5.76
CA ASN A 62 3.47 -10.95 -6.09
C ASN A 62 4.57 -10.14 -6.78
N GLN A 63 4.18 -9.23 -7.67
CA GLN A 63 5.12 -8.32 -8.32
C GLN A 63 5.85 -7.44 -7.29
N ALA A 64 5.13 -6.92 -6.31
CA ALA A 64 5.71 -6.09 -5.26
C ALA A 64 6.70 -6.90 -4.41
N VAL A 65 6.34 -8.11 -4.02
CA VAL A 65 7.22 -9.00 -3.25
C VAL A 65 8.48 -9.33 -4.04
N ASN A 66 8.34 -9.65 -5.32
CA ASN A 66 9.48 -9.94 -6.18
C ASN A 66 10.39 -8.72 -6.37
N ALA A 67 9.85 -7.53 -6.23
CA ALA A 67 10.62 -6.28 -6.32
C ALA A 67 11.25 -5.85 -4.99
N GLY A 68 11.07 -6.64 -3.91
CA GLY A 68 11.71 -6.39 -2.63
C GLY A 68 10.79 -6.00 -1.48
N ALA A 69 9.48 -5.95 -1.70
CA ALA A 69 8.54 -5.64 -0.63
C ALA A 69 8.44 -6.81 0.36
N LYS A 70 8.21 -6.47 1.61
CA LYS A 70 8.03 -7.45 2.69
C LYS A 70 6.54 -7.73 2.87
N VAL A 71 6.17 -9.01 2.98
CA VAL A 71 4.79 -9.40 3.27
C VAL A 71 4.44 -9.05 4.72
N GLU A 72 3.44 -8.19 4.89
CA GLU A 72 2.87 -7.89 6.20
C GLU A 72 1.61 -8.74 6.45
N MET A 73 0.80 -8.93 5.42
CA MET A 73 -0.39 -9.76 5.48
C MET A 73 -0.61 -10.43 4.11
N PRO A 74 -0.73 -11.77 4.05
CA PRO A 74 -0.99 -12.44 2.78
C PRO A 74 -2.33 -12.01 2.17
N VAL A 75 -2.45 -12.15 0.84
CA VAL A 75 -3.69 -11.83 0.15
C VAL A 75 -4.80 -12.77 0.61
N ALA A 76 -5.94 -12.20 0.97
CA ALA A 76 -7.12 -12.94 1.39
C ALA A 76 -8.39 -12.16 1.07
N ASP A 77 -9.51 -12.87 1.03
CA ASP A 77 -10.81 -12.24 0.88
C ASP A 77 -11.25 -11.68 2.23
N MET A 78 -11.60 -10.40 2.25
CA MET A 78 -11.99 -9.70 3.45
C MET A 78 -13.50 -9.53 3.54
N PHE A 79 -14.00 -9.37 4.76
CA PHE A 79 -15.44 -9.28 5.01
C PHE A 79 -16.10 -8.05 4.37
N TRP A 80 -15.32 -7.03 4.01
CA TRP A 80 -15.88 -5.83 3.39
C TRP A 80 -15.97 -5.90 1.85
N GLY A 81 -15.65 -7.04 1.26
CA GLY A 81 -15.84 -7.28 -0.17
C GLY A 81 -14.60 -7.15 -1.03
N ASP A 82 -13.48 -6.85 -0.43
CA ASP A 82 -12.20 -6.74 -1.13
C ASP A 82 -11.36 -8.00 -0.94
N ARG A 83 -10.59 -8.34 -1.95
CA ARG A 83 -9.48 -9.26 -1.83
C ARG A 83 -8.22 -8.45 -1.69
N VAL A 84 -7.49 -8.57 -0.58
CA VAL A 84 -6.42 -7.63 -0.26
C VAL A 84 -5.27 -8.30 0.48
N GLY A 85 -4.06 -7.83 0.19
CA GLY A 85 -2.85 -8.13 0.95
C GLY A 85 -2.15 -6.85 1.35
N GLN A 86 -1.26 -6.95 2.33
CA GLN A 86 -0.48 -5.81 2.80
C GLN A 86 1.00 -6.11 2.69
N VAL A 87 1.75 -5.15 2.16
CA VAL A 87 3.21 -5.19 2.09
C VAL A 87 3.78 -3.90 2.68
N SER A 88 5.04 -3.96 3.09
CA SER A 88 5.84 -2.75 3.31
C SER A 88 6.93 -2.70 2.24
N ASP A 89 7.16 -1.52 1.68
CA ASP A 89 8.21 -1.36 0.68
C ASP A 89 9.58 -1.24 1.37
N PRO A 90 10.69 -1.31 0.60
CA PRO A 90 12.04 -1.23 1.19
C PRO A 90 12.32 0.10 1.91
N PHE A 91 11.47 1.10 1.71
CA PHE A 91 11.62 2.43 2.32
C PHE A 91 10.72 2.62 3.54
N GLY A 92 9.96 1.58 3.93
CA GLY A 92 9.15 1.58 5.14
C GLY A 92 7.71 2.04 4.95
N HIS A 93 7.27 2.35 3.74
CA HIS A 93 5.87 2.69 3.47
C HIS A 93 5.02 1.43 3.42
N ARG A 94 3.82 1.51 3.99
CA ARG A 94 2.86 0.40 4.00
C ARG A 94 1.86 0.56 2.88
N TRP A 95 1.58 -0.55 2.18
CA TRP A 95 0.68 -0.60 1.04
C TRP A 95 -0.32 -1.72 1.22
N TRP A 96 -1.60 -1.38 1.08
CA TRP A 96 -2.66 -2.35 0.91
C TRP A 96 -2.93 -2.49 -0.58
N ILE A 97 -2.83 -3.70 -1.11
CA ILE A 97 -3.05 -3.98 -2.53
C ILE A 97 -4.33 -4.79 -2.64
N ALA A 98 -5.34 -4.20 -3.26
CA ALA A 98 -6.71 -4.71 -3.18
C ALA A 98 -7.37 -4.80 -4.55
N THR A 99 -8.26 -5.78 -4.68
CA THR A 99 -9.23 -5.87 -5.77
C THR A 99 -10.63 -5.86 -5.16
N HIS A 100 -11.49 -4.97 -5.65
CA HIS A 100 -12.87 -4.94 -5.20
C HIS A 100 -13.62 -6.09 -5.85
N LYS A 101 -14.09 -7.05 -5.05
CA LYS A 101 -14.74 -8.27 -5.54
C LYS A 101 -16.26 -8.21 -5.47
N ARG A 102 -16.79 -7.60 -4.42
CA ARG A 102 -18.24 -7.60 -4.18
C ARG A 102 -18.69 -6.28 -3.58
N ASP A 103 -19.84 -5.80 -4.05
CA ASP A 103 -20.53 -4.70 -3.41
C ASP A 103 -21.37 -5.25 -2.26
N LEU A 104 -21.11 -4.78 -1.05
CA LEU A 104 -21.82 -5.21 0.14
C LEU A 104 -22.53 -4.02 0.77
N THR A 105 -23.71 -4.26 1.35
CA THR A 105 -24.41 -3.24 2.11
C THR A 105 -23.70 -2.97 3.44
N PRO A 106 -23.93 -1.80 4.06
CA PRO A 106 -23.36 -1.53 5.39
C PRO A 106 -23.72 -2.60 6.42
N GLU A 107 -24.92 -3.16 6.36
CA GLU A 107 -25.38 -4.22 7.26
C GLU A 107 -24.59 -5.51 7.05
N GLN A 108 -24.33 -5.85 5.78
CA GLN A 108 -23.53 -7.04 5.45
C GLN A 108 -22.10 -6.88 5.96
N ILE A 109 -21.50 -5.70 5.77
CA ILE A 109 -20.14 -5.41 6.26
C ILE A 109 -20.11 -5.51 7.77
N LYS A 110 -21.10 -4.93 8.45
CA LYS A 110 -21.20 -4.98 9.91
C LYS A 110 -21.29 -6.40 10.43
N ARG A 111 -22.12 -7.23 9.82
CA ARG A 111 -22.24 -8.65 10.20
C ARG A 111 -20.92 -9.40 9.95
N GLY A 112 -20.28 -9.15 8.81
CA GLY A 112 -18.98 -9.73 8.51
C GLY A 112 -17.91 -9.34 9.52
N ALA A 113 -17.91 -8.06 9.92
CA ALA A 113 -16.99 -7.56 10.95
C ALA A 113 -17.20 -8.25 12.29
N GLN A 114 -18.45 -8.41 12.71
CA GLN A 114 -18.79 -9.07 13.96
C GLN A 114 -18.31 -10.53 13.95
N GLN A 115 -18.52 -11.24 12.86
CA GLN A 115 -18.09 -12.61 12.69
C GLN A 115 -16.56 -12.72 12.71
N ALA A 116 -15.87 -11.82 12.01
CA ALA A 116 -14.40 -11.80 11.98
C ALA A 116 -13.82 -11.53 13.37
N PHE A 117 -14.39 -10.60 14.11
CA PHE A 117 -13.95 -10.29 15.47
C PHE A 117 -14.21 -11.46 16.43
N ALA A 118 -15.34 -12.17 16.28
CA ALA A 118 -15.63 -13.36 17.08
C ALA A 118 -14.59 -14.46 16.83
N GLU A 119 -14.17 -14.65 15.59
CA GLU A 119 -13.13 -15.63 15.24
C GLU A 119 -11.78 -15.22 15.81
N MET A 120 -11.44 -13.94 15.80
CA MET A 120 -10.20 -13.44 16.38
C MET A 120 -10.12 -13.71 17.89
N THR A 121 -11.22 -13.62 18.60
CA THR A 121 -11.24 -13.85 20.07
C THR A 121 -11.20 -15.32 20.45
N ARG A 122 -11.40 -16.23 19.51
CA ARG A 122 -11.33 -17.68 19.75
C ARG A 122 -9.89 -18.22 19.72
N LYS A 123 -8.97 -17.44 19.24
CA LYS A 123 -7.56 -17.89 19.06
C LYS A 123 -6.72 -17.57 20.28
#